data_65884dc294c45524ee7d6070afdc0e8d
#
_entry.id   65884dc294c45524ee7d6070afdc0e8d
#
_cell.length_a   1.000
_cell.length_b   1.000
_cell.length_c   1.000
_cell.angle_alpha   90.00
_cell.angle_beta   90.00
_cell.angle_gamma   90.00
#
_symmetry.space_group_name_H-M   'P 1'
#
loop_
_entity.id
_entity.type
_entity.pdbx_description
1 polymer ?
#
loop_
_entity_poly.entity_id
_entity_poly.type
_entity_poly.pdbx_seq_one_letter_code
_entity_poly.pdbx_strand_id
1 'polypeptide(L)'
;MHIQVNGAAIYCYTGGKAFDAAKPTVVFIHGVLNDHSVWALQSRYMANHGWNVLAVDLPGHCRSGGDAPASVEQGAAFVAALLDALGIDRAALIGHSWGSLIALEAAAQLGPRVSHLVLVGTAYPMKVSPTLIESALNEPEKALRMVNVFSRSTLAPPSGAGFWVYGAGMALGRKVLRSNPQVNLFHRGFVACDSYANGEQAMARTTCPVLFALGAADQMTPPKAAQGLIATARSTGQRVQVVSLPSGHHQMTEAPDGTLMAIRDFLAR
;
A
#
# COMPACT_ATOMS: atom_id res chain seq x y z
N MET A 1 4.07 12.90 12.04
CA MET A 1 5.38 13.11 12.69
C MET A 1 6.50 12.87 11.70
N HIS A 2 7.72 13.36 11.96
CA HIS A 2 8.91 13.01 11.17
C HIS A 2 9.83 12.13 12.01
N ILE A 3 10.41 11.13 11.37
CA ILE A 3 11.29 10.12 11.99
C ILE A 3 12.56 10.07 11.17
N GLN A 4 13.73 10.04 11.81
CA GLN A 4 15.00 9.84 11.11
C GLN A 4 15.18 8.35 10.81
N VAL A 5 15.24 8.01 9.52
CA VAL A 5 15.47 6.64 9.03
C VAL A 5 16.58 6.69 8.00
N ASN A 6 17.67 5.99 8.23
CA ASN A 6 18.85 5.95 7.35
C ASN A 6 19.35 7.36 6.93
N GLY A 7 19.31 8.33 7.86
CA GLY A 7 19.78 9.69 7.61
C GLY A 7 18.76 10.61 6.89
N ALA A 8 17.55 10.13 6.60
CA ALA A 8 16.50 10.89 5.95
C ALA A 8 15.31 11.14 6.90
N ALA A 9 14.69 12.33 6.81
CA ALA A 9 13.47 12.64 7.54
C ALA A 9 12.26 12.02 6.84
N ILE A 10 11.66 11.01 7.44
CA ILE A 10 10.49 10.29 6.91
C ILE A 10 9.23 10.78 7.60
N TYR A 11 8.25 11.13 6.81
CA TYR A 11 6.94 11.52 7.32
C TYR A 11 6.01 10.33 7.50
N CYS A 12 5.42 10.25 8.71
CA CYS A 12 4.33 9.33 9.01
C CYS A 12 3.14 10.10 9.57
N TYR A 13 1.96 9.92 8.97
CA TYR A 13 0.72 10.37 9.56
C TYR A 13 0.27 9.37 10.62
N THR A 14 -0.03 9.85 11.82
CA THR A 14 -0.32 9.02 13.00
C THR A 14 -1.81 8.91 13.33
N GLY A 15 -2.68 9.20 12.36
CA GLY A 15 -4.13 9.23 12.59
C GLY A 15 -4.58 10.38 13.50
N GLY A 16 -3.71 11.37 13.78
CA GLY A 16 -4.00 12.51 14.66
C GLY A 16 -3.75 12.23 16.14
N LYS A 17 -3.10 11.12 16.50
CA LYS A 17 -2.73 10.77 17.88
C LYS A 17 -1.20 10.75 18.04
N ALA A 18 -0.73 11.00 19.25
CA ALA A 18 0.67 10.78 19.61
C ALA A 18 1.01 9.29 19.57
N PHE A 19 2.25 8.97 19.23
CA PHE A 19 2.78 7.61 19.35
C PHE A 19 2.89 7.23 20.84
N ASP A 20 2.50 6.00 21.16
CA ASP A 20 2.49 5.43 22.51
C ASP A 20 3.09 4.01 22.45
N ALA A 21 4.28 3.82 22.99
CA ALA A 21 5.00 2.55 22.94
C ALA A 21 4.25 1.34 23.53
N ALA A 22 3.23 1.59 24.38
CA ALA A 22 2.41 0.52 24.96
C ALA A 22 1.34 -0.04 24.01
N LYS A 23 1.09 0.63 22.87
CA LYS A 23 0.04 0.22 21.92
C LYS A 23 0.59 -0.63 20.80
N PRO A 24 -0.21 -1.59 20.27
CA PRO A 24 0.16 -2.28 19.04
C PRO A 24 0.27 -1.29 17.87
N THR A 25 1.17 -1.57 16.95
CA THR A 25 1.46 -0.69 15.82
C THR A 25 0.96 -1.27 14.51
N VAL A 26 0.37 -0.40 13.66
CA VAL A 26 0.00 -0.68 12.29
C VAL A 26 0.72 0.28 11.34
N VAL A 27 1.36 -0.27 10.29
CA VAL A 27 2.01 0.48 9.23
C VAL A 27 1.17 0.39 7.96
N PHE A 28 0.79 1.54 7.41
CA PHE A 28 0.08 1.65 6.14
C PHE A 28 1.03 2.11 5.04
N ILE A 29 1.12 1.33 3.96
CA ILE A 29 2.04 1.54 2.85
C ILE A 29 1.23 1.81 1.58
N HIS A 30 1.42 2.98 1.00
CA HIS A 30 0.67 3.41 -0.20
C HIS A 30 1.19 2.77 -1.50
N GLY A 31 0.38 2.84 -2.56
CA GLY A 31 0.72 2.40 -3.91
C GLY A 31 1.46 3.45 -4.74
N VAL A 32 1.69 3.13 -6.02
CA VAL A 32 2.32 4.06 -6.98
C VAL A 32 1.52 5.34 -7.08
N LEU A 33 2.21 6.49 -7.14
CA LEU A 33 1.62 7.85 -7.22
C LEU A 33 0.62 8.20 -6.10
N ASN A 34 0.77 7.60 -4.95
CA ASN A 34 -0.01 7.91 -3.76
C ASN A 34 0.88 8.48 -2.65
N ASP A 35 0.25 8.88 -1.57
CA ASP A 35 0.87 9.26 -0.30
C ASP A 35 0.03 8.72 0.87
N HIS A 36 0.43 9.02 2.11
CA HIS A 36 -0.28 8.61 3.32
C HIS A 36 -1.78 8.91 3.32
N SER A 37 -2.23 9.93 2.57
CA SER A 37 -3.61 10.42 2.64
C SER A 37 -4.63 9.45 2.06
N VAL A 38 -4.22 8.48 1.23
CA VAL A 38 -5.13 7.42 0.74
C VAL A 38 -5.68 6.55 1.88
N TRP A 39 -5.00 6.54 3.02
CA TRP A 39 -5.37 5.81 4.22
C TRP A 39 -6.10 6.67 5.27
N ALA A 40 -6.58 7.86 4.91
CA ALA A 40 -7.07 8.86 5.86
C ALA A 40 -8.18 8.31 6.79
N LEU A 41 -9.13 7.53 6.26
CA LEU A 41 -10.23 6.96 7.05
C LEU A 41 -9.74 5.84 7.95
N GLN A 42 -9.00 4.87 7.37
CA GLN A 42 -8.49 3.70 8.08
C GLN A 42 -7.51 4.10 9.19
N SER A 43 -6.59 5.00 8.89
CA SER A 43 -5.59 5.47 9.84
C SER A 43 -6.21 6.20 11.04
N ARG A 44 -7.19 7.09 10.80
CA ARG A 44 -7.89 7.79 11.88
C ARG A 44 -8.70 6.85 12.75
N TYR A 45 -9.42 5.92 12.13
CA TYR A 45 -10.18 4.93 12.87
C TYR A 45 -9.27 4.11 13.79
N MET A 46 -8.21 3.51 13.25
CA MET A 46 -7.28 2.67 14.03
C MET A 46 -6.63 3.45 15.17
N ALA A 47 -6.19 4.70 14.93
CA ALA A 47 -5.61 5.55 15.96
C ALA A 47 -6.58 5.87 17.11
N ASN A 48 -7.87 5.98 16.83
CA ASN A 48 -8.91 6.20 17.85
C ASN A 48 -9.39 4.91 18.51
N HIS A 49 -8.95 3.74 18.02
CA HIS A 49 -9.33 2.42 18.53
C HIS A 49 -8.13 1.60 19.04
N GLY A 50 -7.17 2.28 19.70
CA GLY A 50 -6.13 1.64 20.48
C GLY A 50 -4.86 1.25 19.72
N TRP A 51 -4.66 1.71 18.48
CA TRP A 51 -3.46 1.42 17.69
C TRP A 51 -2.54 2.64 17.57
N ASN A 52 -1.24 2.39 17.56
CA ASN A 52 -0.31 3.30 16.93
C ASN A 52 -0.43 3.16 15.42
N VAL A 53 -0.45 4.27 14.73
CA VAL A 53 -0.59 4.32 13.28
C VAL A 53 0.61 5.00 12.65
N LEU A 54 1.18 4.35 11.65
CA LEU A 54 2.24 4.88 10.80
C LEU A 54 1.78 4.79 9.33
N ALA A 55 0.99 5.76 8.88
CA ALA A 55 0.70 5.88 7.45
C ALA A 55 1.85 6.68 6.82
N VAL A 56 2.74 5.97 6.12
CA VAL A 56 4.00 6.53 5.65
C VAL A 56 3.83 7.28 4.33
N ASP A 57 4.59 8.36 4.13
CA ASP A 57 5.05 8.73 2.81
C ASP A 57 6.34 7.96 2.56
N LEU A 58 6.39 7.10 1.54
CA LEU A 58 7.61 6.35 1.20
C LEU A 58 8.80 7.31 0.95
N PRO A 59 10.05 6.89 1.14
CA PRO A 59 11.20 7.74 0.87
C PRO A 59 11.11 8.43 -0.50
N GLY A 60 11.49 9.69 -0.56
CA GLY A 60 11.42 10.51 -1.78
C GLY A 60 9.99 10.90 -2.22
N HIS A 61 8.95 10.55 -1.49
CA HIS A 61 7.55 10.90 -1.79
C HIS A 61 7.05 12.01 -0.85
N CYS A 62 6.40 13.01 -1.42
CA CYS A 62 5.66 14.07 -0.73
C CYS A 62 6.42 14.73 0.42
N ARG A 63 6.17 14.34 1.68
CA ARG A 63 6.76 14.93 2.88
C ARG A 63 8.01 14.19 3.36
N SER A 64 8.35 13.07 2.75
CA SER A 64 9.52 12.27 3.09
C SER A 64 10.72 12.64 2.24
N GLY A 65 11.86 12.79 2.89
CA GLY A 65 13.17 12.89 2.25
C GLY A 65 13.73 11.51 1.85
N GLY A 66 14.99 11.48 1.45
CA GLY A 66 15.71 10.28 1.08
C GLY A 66 15.41 9.81 -0.35
N ASP A 67 16.04 8.70 -0.73
CA ASP A 67 15.93 8.15 -2.08
C ASP A 67 14.67 7.29 -2.24
N ALA A 68 13.91 7.57 -3.30
CA ALA A 68 12.73 6.77 -3.63
C ALA A 68 13.14 5.33 -3.97
N PRO A 69 12.48 4.31 -3.38
CA PRO A 69 12.81 2.92 -3.65
C PRO A 69 12.74 2.60 -5.15
N ALA A 70 13.75 1.95 -5.68
CA ALA A 70 13.81 1.51 -7.07
C ALA A 70 13.30 0.07 -7.25
N SER A 71 13.08 -0.66 -6.16
CA SER A 71 12.53 -2.01 -6.17
C SER A 71 11.63 -2.25 -4.95
N VAL A 72 10.88 -3.34 -4.97
CA VAL A 72 10.04 -3.79 -3.84
C VAL A 72 10.92 -4.13 -2.64
N GLU A 73 12.07 -4.76 -2.86
CA GLU A 73 13.02 -5.15 -1.81
C GLU A 73 13.61 -3.94 -1.08
N GLN A 74 13.91 -2.85 -1.81
CA GLN A 74 14.34 -1.59 -1.19
C GLN A 74 13.22 -0.98 -0.35
N GLY A 75 11.98 -1.04 -0.82
CA GLY A 75 10.81 -0.64 -0.05
C GLY A 75 10.63 -1.48 1.23
N ALA A 76 10.87 -2.78 1.15
CA ALA A 76 10.82 -3.69 2.30
C ALA A 76 11.93 -3.40 3.31
N ALA A 77 13.15 -3.18 2.86
CA ALA A 77 14.28 -2.79 3.70
C ALA A 77 14.01 -1.45 4.42
N PHE A 78 13.37 -0.50 3.73
CA PHE A 78 12.93 0.75 4.37
C PHE A 78 11.91 0.49 5.49
N VAL A 79 10.93 -0.39 5.30
CA VAL A 79 9.95 -0.73 6.35
C VAL A 79 10.65 -1.32 7.57
N ALA A 80 11.63 -2.20 7.39
CA ALA A 80 12.44 -2.75 8.47
C ALA A 80 13.18 -1.62 9.23
N ALA A 81 13.87 -0.75 8.52
CA ALA A 81 14.60 0.38 9.10
C ALA A 81 13.68 1.37 9.83
N LEU A 82 12.45 1.56 9.35
CA LEU A 82 11.44 2.39 10.04
C LEU A 82 11.03 1.80 11.39
N LEU A 83 10.80 0.48 11.46
CA LEU A 83 10.49 -0.20 12.71
C LEU A 83 11.66 -0.12 13.70
N ASP A 84 12.89 -0.32 13.20
CA ASP A 84 14.11 -0.24 14.01
C ASP A 84 14.31 1.17 14.56
N ALA A 85 14.13 2.22 13.75
CA ALA A 85 14.28 3.62 14.17
C ALA A 85 13.29 4.04 15.27
N LEU A 86 12.17 3.33 15.38
CA LEU A 86 11.15 3.58 16.43
C LEU A 86 11.18 2.58 17.55
N GLY A 87 12.10 1.60 17.54
CA GLY A 87 12.15 0.53 18.54
C GLY A 87 10.88 -0.34 18.54
N ILE A 88 10.25 -0.55 17.38
CA ILE A 88 9.03 -1.35 17.26
C ILE A 88 9.41 -2.81 17.04
N ASP A 89 9.19 -3.64 18.04
CA ASP A 89 9.49 -5.06 17.97
C ASP A 89 8.51 -5.80 17.02
N ARG A 90 7.24 -5.38 17.01
CA ARG A 90 6.20 -6.07 16.23
C ARG A 90 5.15 -5.11 15.71
N ALA A 91 4.78 -5.26 14.42
CA ALA A 91 3.76 -4.44 13.76
C ALA A 91 2.87 -5.24 12.80
N ALA A 92 1.64 -4.76 12.56
CA ALA A 92 0.83 -5.17 11.43
C ALA A 92 1.24 -4.35 10.20
N LEU A 93 1.39 -5.00 9.03
CA LEU A 93 1.71 -4.35 7.77
C LEU A 93 0.50 -4.37 6.84
N ILE A 94 0.10 -3.21 6.35
CA ILE A 94 -1.02 -3.04 5.43
C ILE A 94 -0.53 -2.30 4.20
N GLY A 95 -0.55 -2.95 3.05
CA GLY A 95 -0.07 -2.37 1.80
C GLY A 95 -1.16 -2.35 0.73
N HIS A 96 -1.17 -1.29 -0.08
CA HIS A 96 -2.03 -1.15 -1.25
C HIS A 96 -1.20 -1.21 -2.54
N SER A 97 -1.62 -2.02 -3.52
CA SER A 97 -1.00 -2.07 -4.84
C SER A 97 0.53 -2.35 -4.73
N TRP A 98 1.39 -1.51 -5.24
CA TRP A 98 2.84 -1.57 -5.02
C TRP A 98 3.20 -1.73 -3.54
N GLY A 99 2.55 -0.96 -2.66
CA GLY A 99 2.72 -1.09 -1.22
C GLY A 99 2.37 -2.46 -0.67
N SER A 100 1.50 -3.23 -1.34
CA SER A 100 1.18 -4.60 -0.96
C SER A 100 2.34 -5.56 -1.24
N LEU A 101 3.08 -5.36 -2.33
CA LEU A 101 4.29 -6.12 -2.62
C LEU A 101 5.41 -5.78 -1.62
N ILE A 102 5.55 -4.49 -1.28
CA ILE A 102 6.50 -4.03 -0.25
C ILE A 102 6.16 -4.66 1.11
N ALA A 103 4.88 -4.66 1.50
CA ALA A 103 4.43 -5.27 2.75
C ALA A 103 4.68 -6.78 2.78
N LEU A 104 4.45 -7.46 1.66
CA LEU A 104 4.71 -8.90 1.50
C LEU A 104 6.20 -9.22 1.65
N GLU A 105 7.06 -8.52 0.92
CA GLU A 105 8.51 -8.73 0.98
C GLU A 105 9.06 -8.39 2.38
N ALA A 106 8.57 -7.31 3.00
CA ALA A 106 8.92 -6.96 4.38
C ALA A 106 8.47 -8.03 5.38
N ALA A 107 7.28 -8.62 5.21
CA ALA A 107 6.80 -9.69 6.07
C ALA A 107 7.67 -10.95 5.97
N ALA A 108 8.15 -11.29 4.76
CA ALA A 108 9.07 -12.41 4.55
C ALA A 108 10.45 -12.18 5.18
N GLN A 109 10.93 -10.92 5.21
CA GLN A 109 12.24 -10.57 5.78
C GLN A 109 12.18 -10.44 7.30
N LEU A 110 11.12 -9.84 7.83
CA LEU A 110 10.95 -9.54 9.26
C LEU A 110 10.42 -10.74 10.07
N GLY A 111 9.78 -11.71 9.41
CA GLY A 111 9.28 -12.93 10.04
C GLY A 111 8.35 -12.64 11.24
N PRO A 112 8.71 -13.12 12.47
CA PRO A 112 7.85 -12.96 13.66
C PRO A 112 7.57 -11.51 14.09
N ARG A 113 8.35 -10.55 13.59
CA ARG A 113 8.10 -9.12 13.84
C ARG A 113 6.86 -8.60 13.14
N VAL A 114 6.31 -9.36 12.17
CA VAL A 114 5.04 -9.00 11.53
C VAL A 114 3.91 -9.76 12.22
N SER A 115 2.98 -9.03 12.82
CA SER A 115 1.83 -9.63 13.50
C SER A 115 0.73 -10.07 12.54
N HIS A 116 0.47 -9.27 11.51
CA HIS A 116 -0.54 -9.50 10.48
C HIS A 116 -0.08 -8.86 9.17
N LEU A 117 -0.42 -9.49 8.05
CA LEU A 117 -0.18 -8.96 6.71
C LEU A 117 -1.53 -8.72 6.02
N VAL A 118 -1.74 -7.50 5.53
CA VAL A 118 -2.94 -7.14 4.77
C VAL A 118 -2.54 -6.62 3.39
N LEU A 119 -3.00 -7.31 2.36
CA LEU A 119 -2.72 -7.01 0.95
C LEU A 119 -4.00 -6.47 0.30
N VAL A 120 -4.03 -5.16 0.04
CA VAL A 120 -5.16 -4.45 -0.56
C VAL A 120 -4.87 -4.21 -2.03
N GLY A 121 -5.74 -4.66 -2.93
CA GLY A 121 -5.56 -4.50 -4.37
C GLY A 121 -4.21 -5.05 -4.86
N THR A 122 -3.92 -6.30 -4.52
CA THR A 122 -2.65 -6.97 -4.85
C THR A 122 -2.77 -7.88 -6.06
N ALA A 123 -1.66 -8.09 -6.74
CA ALA A 123 -1.49 -9.07 -7.82
C ALA A 123 -0.07 -9.63 -7.80
N TYR A 124 0.11 -10.83 -8.33
CA TYR A 124 1.45 -11.36 -8.59
C TYR A 124 1.41 -12.40 -9.72
N PRO A 125 2.33 -12.29 -10.73
CA PRO A 125 3.20 -11.12 -10.95
C PRO A 125 2.39 -9.84 -11.18
N MET A 126 2.89 -8.69 -10.70
CA MET A 126 2.23 -7.39 -10.90
C MET A 126 2.78 -6.73 -12.17
N LYS A 127 2.39 -7.28 -13.31
CA LYS A 127 2.84 -6.79 -14.61
C LYS A 127 2.18 -5.47 -14.98
N VAL A 128 2.98 -4.55 -15.50
CA VAL A 128 2.55 -3.26 -16.01
C VAL A 128 2.73 -3.26 -17.54
N SER A 129 1.72 -2.80 -18.28
CA SER A 129 1.83 -2.78 -19.73
C SER A 129 3.00 -1.89 -20.18
N PRO A 130 3.78 -2.30 -21.21
CA PRO A 130 4.88 -1.50 -21.74
C PRO A 130 4.45 -0.08 -22.12
N THR A 131 3.28 0.05 -22.73
CA THR A 131 2.70 1.35 -23.10
C THR A 131 2.48 2.25 -21.88
N LEU A 132 2.05 1.70 -20.74
CA LEU A 132 1.83 2.48 -19.54
C LEU A 132 3.15 2.89 -18.89
N ILE A 133 4.17 2.00 -18.88
CA ILE A 133 5.52 2.32 -18.40
C ILE A 133 6.12 3.44 -19.25
N GLU A 134 6.06 3.33 -20.57
CA GLU A 134 6.55 4.34 -21.49
C GLU A 134 5.81 5.67 -21.36
N SER A 135 4.49 5.64 -21.27
CA SER A 135 3.69 6.86 -21.05
C SER A 135 3.98 7.50 -19.69
N ALA A 136 4.23 6.71 -18.65
CA ALA A 136 4.62 7.26 -17.34
C ALA A 136 5.96 7.99 -17.39
N LEU A 137 6.87 7.57 -18.27
CA LEU A 137 8.16 8.22 -18.48
C LEU A 137 8.05 9.49 -19.33
N ASN A 138 7.40 9.38 -20.50
CA ASN A 138 7.44 10.39 -21.55
C ASN A 138 6.23 11.33 -21.56
N GLU A 139 5.06 10.84 -21.11
CA GLU A 139 3.79 11.55 -21.10
C GLU A 139 3.05 11.36 -19.77
N PRO A 140 3.65 11.77 -18.62
CA PRO A 140 3.12 11.40 -17.28
C PRO A 140 1.69 11.88 -17.04
N GLU A 141 1.27 12.98 -17.64
CA GLU A 141 -0.12 13.47 -17.52
C GLU A 141 -1.12 12.56 -18.27
N LYS A 142 -0.73 12.00 -19.40
CA LYS A 142 -1.53 11.01 -20.13
C LYS A 142 -1.63 9.70 -19.35
N ALA A 143 -0.50 9.19 -18.88
CA ALA A 143 -0.45 7.98 -18.04
C ALA A 143 -1.32 8.13 -16.78
N LEU A 144 -1.28 9.32 -16.14
CA LEU A 144 -2.09 9.62 -14.96
C LEU A 144 -3.60 9.54 -15.26
N ARG A 145 -4.04 10.07 -16.42
CA ARG A 145 -5.43 9.92 -16.86
C ARG A 145 -5.81 8.47 -17.09
N MET A 146 -4.94 7.70 -17.76
CA MET A 146 -5.17 6.26 -17.99
C MET A 146 -5.34 5.51 -16.65
N VAL A 147 -4.42 5.70 -15.71
CA VAL A 147 -4.52 5.07 -14.38
C VAL A 147 -5.81 5.46 -13.66
N ASN A 148 -6.19 6.74 -13.68
CA ASN A 148 -7.44 7.17 -13.03
C ASN A 148 -8.70 6.56 -13.67
N VAL A 149 -8.69 6.27 -14.97
CA VAL A 149 -9.80 5.59 -15.65
C VAL A 149 -9.83 4.11 -15.25
N PHE A 150 -8.71 3.40 -15.40
CA PHE A 150 -8.63 1.95 -15.15
C PHE A 150 -8.69 1.58 -13.65
N SER A 151 -8.34 2.51 -12.76
CA SER A 151 -8.39 2.27 -11.32
C SER A 151 -9.79 2.36 -10.73
N ARG A 152 -10.77 2.90 -11.47
CA ARG A 152 -12.11 3.13 -10.94
C ARG A 152 -13.08 2.04 -11.37
N SER A 153 -13.91 1.64 -10.44
CA SER A 153 -15.05 0.78 -10.70
C SER A 153 -16.19 1.60 -11.30
N THR A 154 -16.77 1.11 -12.39
CA THR A 154 -18.03 1.66 -12.90
C THR A 154 -19.22 1.29 -12.03
N LEU A 155 -19.05 0.32 -11.15
CA LEU A 155 -20.09 -0.18 -10.24
C LEU A 155 -20.04 0.49 -8.86
N ALA A 156 -18.96 1.13 -8.49
CA ALA A 156 -18.86 1.84 -7.22
C ALA A 156 -19.63 3.16 -7.31
N PRO A 157 -20.57 3.41 -6.38
CA PRO A 157 -21.25 4.71 -6.33
C PRO A 157 -20.22 5.79 -5.99
N PRO A 158 -20.37 7.02 -6.51
CA PRO A 158 -19.53 8.12 -6.09
C PRO A 158 -19.68 8.33 -4.58
N SER A 159 -18.57 8.54 -3.90
CA SER A 159 -18.46 8.63 -2.44
C SER A 159 -19.08 9.92 -1.87
N GLY A 160 -20.28 10.24 -2.30
CA GLY A 160 -21.04 11.38 -1.81
C GLY A 160 -21.24 12.50 -2.83
N ALA A 161 -22.31 13.26 -2.64
CA ALA A 161 -22.64 14.40 -3.49
C ALA A 161 -21.53 15.46 -3.41
N GLY A 162 -21.03 15.91 -4.57
CA GLY A 162 -20.01 16.94 -4.67
C GLY A 162 -18.55 16.45 -4.58
N PHE A 163 -18.29 15.16 -4.36
CA PHE A 163 -16.93 14.64 -4.39
C PHE A 163 -16.55 14.09 -5.77
N TRP A 164 -15.64 14.79 -6.45
CA TRP A 164 -15.16 14.38 -7.76
C TRP A 164 -13.93 13.47 -7.64
N VAL A 165 -14.17 12.17 -7.59
CA VAL A 165 -13.14 11.13 -7.36
C VAL A 165 -12.03 11.18 -8.42
N TYR A 166 -12.37 11.35 -9.70
CA TYR A 166 -11.38 11.48 -10.78
C TYR A 166 -10.48 12.70 -10.57
N GLY A 167 -11.06 13.86 -10.26
CA GLY A 167 -10.30 15.09 -10.00
C GLY A 167 -9.39 14.98 -8.78
N ALA A 168 -9.86 14.33 -7.73
CA ALA A 168 -9.04 14.06 -6.53
C ALA A 168 -7.84 13.17 -6.85
N GLY A 169 -8.04 12.09 -7.64
CA GLY A 169 -6.96 11.22 -8.10
C GLY A 169 -5.93 11.95 -8.97
N MET A 170 -6.41 12.79 -9.93
CA MET A 170 -5.52 13.63 -10.74
C MET A 170 -4.71 14.63 -9.89
N ALA A 171 -5.36 15.27 -8.91
CA ALA A 171 -4.71 16.22 -8.01
C ALA A 171 -3.63 15.55 -7.15
N LEU A 172 -3.94 14.39 -6.58
CA LEU A 172 -2.99 13.61 -5.77
C LEU A 172 -1.79 13.16 -6.63
N GLY A 173 -2.03 12.54 -7.78
CA GLY A 173 -0.95 12.08 -8.65
C GLY A 173 -0.03 13.22 -9.10
N ARG A 174 -0.58 14.37 -9.48
CA ARG A 174 0.19 15.57 -9.81
C ARG A 174 1.00 16.09 -8.62
N LYS A 175 0.41 16.07 -7.41
CA LYS A 175 1.11 16.45 -6.17
C LYS A 175 2.32 15.55 -5.94
N VAL A 176 2.15 14.23 -6.07
CA VAL A 176 3.22 13.25 -5.86
C VAL A 176 4.32 13.42 -6.92
N LEU A 177 3.97 13.55 -8.20
CA LEU A 177 4.95 13.80 -9.26
C LEU A 177 5.80 15.06 -9.01
N ARG A 178 5.18 16.15 -8.55
CA ARG A 178 5.88 17.42 -8.27
C ARG A 178 6.71 17.37 -7.00
N SER A 179 6.47 16.42 -6.10
CA SER A 179 7.16 16.34 -4.82
C SER A 179 8.63 15.94 -4.95
N ASN A 180 8.99 15.29 -6.06
CA ASN A 180 10.36 14.89 -6.35
C ASN A 180 10.73 15.27 -7.81
N PRO A 181 11.34 16.44 -8.02
CA PRO A 181 11.69 16.88 -9.37
C PRO A 181 12.89 16.13 -9.99
N GLN A 182 13.65 15.39 -9.18
CA GLN A 182 14.83 14.66 -9.62
C GLN A 182 14.51 13.24 -10.11
N VAL A 183 13.40 12.67 -9.63
CA VAL A 183 13.01 11.29 -9.91
C VAL A 183 11.56 11.23 -10.38
N ASN A 184 11.32 10.63 -11.54
CA ASN A 184 9.98 10.31 -11.97
C ASN A 184 9.43 9.14 -11.12
N LEU A 185 8.74 9.49 -10.02
CA LEU A 185 8.17 8.53 -9.07
C LEU A 185 7.14 7.59 -9.71
N PHE A 186 6.49 8.04 -10.77
CA PHE A 186 5.50 7.25 -11.49
C PHE A 186 6.14 6.10 -12.26
N HIS A 187 7.10 6.44 -13.12
CA HIS A 187 7.86 5.45 -13.88
C HIS A 187 8.60 4.49 -12.93
N ARG A 188 9.29 5.02 -11.92
CA ARG A 188 10.05 4.22 -10.94
C ARG A 188 9.18 3.20 -10.23
N GLY A 189 8.00 3.60 -9.73
CA GLY A 189 7.10 2.70 -9.05
C GLY A 189 6.55 1.59 -9.96
N PHE A 190 6.23 1.91 -11.22
CA PHE A 190 5.77 0.90 -12.18
C PHE A 190 6.86 -0.10 -12.57
N VAL A 191 8.09 0.38 -12.78
CA VAL A 191 9.24 -0.51 -13.03
C VAL A 191 9.47 -1.43 -11.83
N ALA A 192 9.38 -0.91 -10.61
CA ALA A 192 9.52 -1.73 -9.39
C ALA A 192 8.42 -2.80 -9.28
N CYS A 193 7.17 -2.50 -9.66
CA CYS A 193 6.10 -3.50 -9.71
C CYS A 193 6.39 -4.58 -10.77
N ASP A 194 6.71 -4.16 -12.00
CA ASP A 194 6.86 -5.05 -13.15
C ASP A 194 8.06 -6.00 -13.01
N SER A 195 9.15 -5.53 -12.39
CA SER A 195 10.39 -6.29 -12.20
C SER A 195 10.39 -7.22 -11.00
N TYR A 196 9.46 -7.06 -10.05
CA TYR A 196 9.43 -7.88 -8.84
C TYR A 196 9.15 -9.35 -9.15
N ALA A 197 10.07 -10.23 -8.76
CA ALA A 197 10.05 -11.65 -9.11
C ALA A 197 10.05 -12.61 -7.91
N ASN A 198 9.97 -12.09 -6.65
CA ASN A 198 10.11 -12.88 -5.43
C ASN A 198 8.78 -13.15 -4.69
N GLY A 199 7.63 -12.80 -5.26
CA GLY A 199 6.35 -12.76 -4.53
C GLY A 199 5.89 -14.12 -3.97
N GLU A 200 6.00 -15.20 -4.72
CA GLU A 200 5.62 -16.53 -4.23
C GLU A 200 6.56 -17.04 -3.13
N GLN A 201 7.87 -16.83 -3.31
CA GLN A 201 8.88 -17.19 -2.30
C GLN A 201 8.71 -16.35 -1.03
N ALA A 202 8.42 -15.05 -1.17
CA ALA A 202 8.12 -14.18 -0.04
C ALA A 202 6.87 -14.65 0.69
N MET A 203 5.79 -14.99 -0.03
CA MET A 203 4.56 -15.51 0.57
C MET A 203 4.81 -16.84 1.29
N ALA A 204 5.58 -17.74 0.71
CA ALA A 204 5.93 -19.03 1.34
C ALA A 204 6.72 -18.86 2.65
N ARG A 205 7.48 -17.78 2.80
CA ARG A 205 8.24 -17.46 4.03
C ARG A 205 7.45 -16.64 5.06
N THR A 206 6.26 -16.15 4.70
CA THR A 206 5.41 -15.38 5.62
C THR A 206 4.92 -16.25 6.76
N THR A 207 5.08 -15.80 8.01
CA THR A 207 4.75 -16.58 9.23
C THR A 207 3.54 -16.02 9.98
N CYS A 208 2.93 -14.95 9.52
CA CYS A 208 1.78 -14.30 10.16
C CYS A 208 0.48 -14.58 9.39
N PRO A 209 -0.70 -14.36 10.01
CA PRO A 209 -1.98 -14.34 9.31
C PRO A 209 -2.00 -13.36 8.14
N VAL A 210 -2.69 -13.72 7.04
CA VAL A 210 -2.76 -12.91 5.81
C VAL A 210 -4.21 -12.62 5.42
N LEU A 211 -4.50 -11.34 5.16
CA LEU A 211 -5.75 -10.88 4.56
C LEU A 211 -5.50 -10.38 3.14
N PHE A 212 -6.28 -10.87 2.19
CA PHE A 212 -6.41 -10.32 0.84
C PHE A 212 -7.72 -9.54 0.75
N ALA A 213 -7.64 -8.22 0.55
CA ALA A 213 -8.79 -7.35 0.31
C ALA A 213 -8.79 -6.92 -1.16
N LEU A 214 -9.65 -7.54 -1.97
CA LEU A 214 -9.63 -7.44 -3.43
C LEU A 214 -10.86 -6.70 -3.95
N GLY A 215 -10.67 -5.75 -4.87
CA GLY A 215 -11.75 -5.06 -5.55
C GLY A 215 -12.37 -5.97 -6.63
N ALA A 216 -13.67 -6.21 -6.56
CA ALA A 216 -14.37 -7.10 -7.50
C ALA A 216 -14.31 -6.61 -8.96
N ALA A 217 -14.21 -5.30 -9.17
CA ALA A 217 -14.12 -4.66 -10.48
C ALA A 217 -12.73 -4.01 -10.73
N ASP A 218 -11.70 -4.44 -10.00
CA ASP A 218 -10.33 -3.95 -10.14
C ASP A 218 -9.73 -4.40 -11.48
N GLN A 219 -9.43 -3.43 -12.35
CA GLN A 219 -8.82 -3.68 -13.66
C GLN A 219 -7.29 -3.54 -13.63
N MET A 220 -6.73 -2.90 -12.58
CA MET A 220 -5.28 -2.76 -12.42
C MET A 220 -4.65 -4.02 -11.83
N THR A 221 -5.28 -4.56 -10.79
CA THR A 221 -4.90 -5.82 -10.12
C THR A 221 -6.13 -6.73 -9.98
N PRO A 222 -6.57 -7.37 -11.08
CA PRO A 222 -7.77 -8.18 -11.07
C PRO A 222 -7.69 -9.30 -10.03
N PRO A 223 -8.77 -9.65 -9.31
CA PRO A 223 -8.77 -10.67 -8.26
C PRO A 223 -8.16 -12.01 -8.68
N LYS A 224 -8.28 -12.37 -9.96
CA LYS A 224 -7.67 -13.58 -10.53
C LYS A 224 -6.13 -13.56 -10.45
N ALA A 225 -5.52 -12.38 -10.51
CA ALA A 225 -4.05 -12.25 -10.46
C ALA A 225 -3.47 -12.42 -9.04
N ALA A 226 -4.31 -12.46 -8.01
CA ALA A 226 -3.89 -12.76 -6.64
C ALA A 226 -3.96 -14.27 -6.29
N GLN A 227 -4.52 -15.11 -7.15
CA GLN A 227 -4.82 -16.51 -6.83
C GLN A 227 -3.56 -17.34 -6.52
N GLY A 228 -2.44 -17.11 -7.21
CA GLY A 228 -1.16 -17.76 -6.92
C GLY A 228 -0.69 -17.47 -5.49
N LEU A 229 -0.67 -16.20 -5.09
CA LEU A 229 -0.32 -15.80 -3.72
C LEU A 229 -1.28 -16.38 -2.68
N ILE A 230 -2.59 -16.40 -2.96
CA ILE A 230 -3.60 -16.97 -2.06
C ILE A 230 -3.37 -18.47 -1.87
N ALA A 231 -3.09 -19.20 -2.95
CA ALA A 231 -2.79 -20.64 -2.90
C ALA A 231 -1.52 -20.90 -2.08
N THR A 232 -0.45 -20.15 -2.34
CA THR A 232 0.81 -20.23 -1.58
C THR A 232 0.59 -19.90 -0.11
N ALA A 233 -0.12 -18.82 0.23
CA ALA A 233 -0.43 -18.47 1.61
C ALA A 233 -1.18 -19.59 2.35
N ARG A 234 -2.15 -20.22 1.70
CA ARG A 234 -2.91 -21.35 2.28
C ARG A 234 -2.03 -22.57 2.52
N SER A 235 -1.04 -22.82 1.69
CA SER A 235 -0.11 -23.94 1.84
C SER A 235 0.86 -23.79 3.01
N THR A 236 1.06 -22.56 3.54
CA THR A 236 1.93 -22.32 4.71
C THR A 236 1.28 -22.69 6.04
N GLY A 237 0.02 -23.05 6.06
CA GLY A 237 -0.73 -23.35 7.29
C GLY A 237 -1.15 -22.11 8.07
N GLN A 238 -0.90 -20.92 7.57
CA GLN A 238 -1.32 -19.66 8.19
C GLN A 238 -2.81 -19.41 8.00
N ARG A 239 -3.39 -18.60 8.89
CA ARG A 239 -4.77 -18.11 8.71
C ARG A 239 -4.83 -17.19 7.50
N VAL A 240 -5.59 -17.57 6.48
CA VAL A 240 -5.78 -16.79 5.25
C VAL A 240 -7.24 -16.38 5.13
N GLN A 241 -7.48 -15.09 5.00
CA GLN A 241 -8.80 -14.54 4.72
C GLN A 241 -8.78 -13.82 3.37
N VAL A 242 -9.84 -13.99 2.58
CA VAL A 242 -10.03 -13.28 1.32
C VAL A 242 -11.37 -12.56 1.38
N VAL A 243 -11.35 -11.24 1.16
CA VAL A 243 -12.54 -10.40 1.14
C VAL A 243 -12.65 -9.75 -0.23
N SER A 244 -13.81 -9.92 -0.87
CA SER A 244 -14.15 -9.22 -2.11
C SER A 244 -14.92 -7.95 -1.77
N LEU A 245 -14.45 -6.81 -2.29
CA LEU A 245 -15.03 -5.49 -2.07
C LEU A 245 -15.72 -4.99 -3.34
N PRO A 246 -16.87 -4.31 -3.26
CA PRO A 246 -17.57 -3.74 -4.42
C PRO A 246 -16.87 -2.47 -4.90
N SER A 247 -15.64 -2.61 -5.42
CA SER A 247 -14.76 -1.51 -5.80
C SER A 247 -13.86 -1.88 -6.96
N GLY A 248 -13.24 -0.87 -7.58
CA GLY A 248 -12.07 -1.01 -8.42
C GLY A 248 -10.78 -1.08 -7.59
N HIS A 249 -9.72 -0.42 -8.09
CA HIS A 249 -8.38 -0.48 -7.51
C HIS A 249 -8.19 0.41 -6.26
N HIS A 250 -9.04 1.42 -6.06
CA HIS A 250 -8.96 2.31 -4.90
C HIS A 250 -9.95 1.90 -3.80
N GLN A 251 -9.80 0.67 -3.28
CA GLN A 251 -10.69 0.08 -2.26
C GLN A 251 -10.91 1.02 -1.06
N MET A 252 -9.86 1.74 -0.62
CA MET A 252 -9.90 2.66 0.51
C MET A 252 -10.88 3.83 0.33
N THR A 253 -11.17 4.21 -0.91
CA THR A 253 -12.05 5.34 -1.24
C THR A 253 -13.34 4.93 -1.94
N GLU A 254 -13.35 3.80 -2.66
CA GLU A 254 -14.53 3.30 -3.37
C GLU A 254 -15.43 2.44 -2.47
N ALA A 255 -14.82 1.69 -1.54
CA ALA A 255 -15.50 0.88 -0.54
C ALA A 255 -14.88 1.13 0.86
N PRO A 256 -14.93 2.38 1.38
CA PRO A 256 -14.19 2.79 2.57
C PRO A 256 -14.58 1.98 3.81
N ASP A 257 -15.88 1.78 4.05
CA ASP A 257 -16.37 1.02 5.20
C ASP A 257 -16.03 -0.46 5.08
N GLY A 258 -16.25 -1.07 3.90
CA GLY A 258 -15.88 -2.46 3.65
C GLY A 258 -14.40 -2.72 3.83
N THR A 259 -13.55 -1.81 3.34
CA THR A 259 -12.10 -1.89 3.52
C THR A 259 -11.71 -1.77 5.00
N LEU A 260 -12.30 -0.79 5.70
CA LEU A 260 -12.06 -0.58 7.12
C LEU A 260 -12.48 -1.79 7.96
N MET A 261 -13.71 -2.29 7.75
CA MET A 261 -14.23 -3.43 8.50
C MET A 261 -13.40 -4.69 8.28
N ALA A 262 -13.01 -4.97 7.03
CA ALA A 262 -12.15 -6.11 6.71
C ALA A 262 -10.80 -6.05 7.47
N ILE A 263 -10.15 -4.88 7.49
CA ILE A 263 -8.89 -4.66 8.22
C ILE A 263 -9.11 -4.81 9.72
N ARG A 264 -10.08 -4.08 10.29
CA ARG A 264 -10.39 -4.08 11.72
C ARG A 264 -10.66 -5.49 12.26
N ASP A 265 -11.57 -6.21 11.61
CA ASP A 265 -12.02 -7.53 12.06
C ASP A 265 -10.91 -8.59 11.91
N PHE A 266 -10.02 -8.40 10.93
CA PHE A 266 -8.87 -9.25 10.75
C PHE A 266 -7.80 -9.05 11.82
N LEU A 267 -7.52 -7.79 12.18
CA LEU A 267 -6.52 -7.44 13.21
C LEU A 267 -6.99 -7.73 14.65
N ALA A 268 -8.30 -7.83 14.87
CA ALA A 268 -8.88 -8.13 16.20
C ALA A 268 -8.81 -9.60 16.60
N ARG A 269 -8.36 -10.48 15.70
CA ARG A 269 -8.29 -11.94 15.87
C ARG A 269 -6.84 -12.43 15.90
#